data_6d59e26107a8d3b10fdb8c3429c9a972
#
_entry.id   6d59e26107a8d3b10fdb8c3429c9a972
#
_cell.length_a   1.000
_cell.length_b   1.000
_cell.length_c   1.000
_cell.angle_alpha   90.00
_cell.angle_beta   90.00
_cell.angle_gamma   90.00
#
_symmetry.space_group_name_H-M   'P 1'
#
loop_
_entity.id
_entity.type
_entity.pdbx_description
1 polymer ?
#
loop_
_entity_poly.entity_id
_entity_poly.type
_entity_poly.pdbx_seq_one_letter_code
_entity_poly.pdbx_strand_id
1 'polypeptide(L)'
;IRQLNFEEAAELAYFGAKILHPTCVQPAKFAGIPVRLKNTLDPKAEGTIIDNVLLRGKIKAVAAKDNITAIKIKSSRMLFATGFLRKVFEIFECYQTPIDMITTSEVGVSMSIDNTSHLNEIVDELKKYGTVTVDSDMCIVCVVGDLDWNNLGFESIVLDAMKNIPVRMISYGGSNYNISFLIRESDKVRALQSLSDVLFNHK
;
A
#
# COMPACT_ATOMS: atom_id res chain seq x y z
N ILE A 1 0.90 18.96 4.26
CA ILE A 1 -0.06 18.37 5.21
C ILE A 1 0.16 19.03 6.57
N ARG A 2 -0.90 19.55 7.20
CA ARG A 2 -0.78 20.24 8.50
C ARG A 2 -0.84 19.26 9.66
N GLN A 3 -1.65 18.21 9.55
CA GLN A 3 -1.88 17.22 10.60
C GLN A 3 -2.11 15.84 10.02
N LEU A 4 -1.48 14.85 10.64
CA LEU A 4 -1.67 13.42 10.42
C LEU A 4 -1.94 12.74 11.76
N ASN A 5 -2.72 11.69 11.78
CA ASN A 5 -2.67 10.77 12.90
C ASN A 5 -1.48 9.81 12.77
N PHE A 6 -1.17 9.07 13.83
CA PHE A 6 -0.02 8.17 13.84
C PHE A 6 -0.16 7.02 12.82
N GLU A 7 -1.38 6.53 12.55
CA GLU A 7 -1.62 5.47 11.57
C GLU A 7 -1.44 5.99 10.15
N GLU A 8 -2.02 7.16 9.82
CA GLU A 8 -1.82 7.83 8.53
C GLU A 8 -0.33 8.09 8.26
N ALA A 9 0.41 8.53 9.29
CA ALA A 9 1.85 8.75 9.17
C ALA A 9 2.65 7.47 8.94
N ALA A 10 2.25 6.35 9.57
CA ALA A 10 2.87 5.05 9.35
C ALA A 10 2.61 4.52 7.93
N GLU A 11 1.39 4.65 7.43
CA GLU A 11 1.04 4.28 6.05
C GLU A 11 1.87 5.07 5.03
N LEU A 12 1.96 6.40 5.19
CA LEU A 12 2.76 7.25 4.31
C LEU A 12 4.24 6.89 4.35
N ALA A 13 4.78 6.60 5.55
CA ALA A 13 6.18 6.21 5.71
C ALA A 13 6.49 4.88 5.01
N TYR A 14 5.56 3.93 5.04
CA TYR A 14 5.70 2.64 4.36
C TYR A 14 5.62 2.77 2.83
N PHE A 15 4.68 3.57 2.32
CA PHE A 15 4.42 3.73 0.89
C PHE A 15 5.19 4.88 0.22
N GLY A 16 6.32 5.31 0.75
CA GLY A 16 7.27 6.15 0.03
C GLY A 16 7.57 7.54 0.60
N ALA A 17 6.87 7.98 1.64
CA ALA A 17 7.26 9.21 2.33
C ALA A 17 8.47 8.95 3.23
N LYS A 18 9.67 8.97 2.67
CA LYS A 18 10.96 8.67 3.36
C LYS A 18 11.36 9.70 4.43
N ILE A 19 10.43 10.46 4.98
CA ILE A 19 10.70 11.53 5.95
C ILE A 19 10.81 10.96 7.37
N LEU A 20 10.09 9.88 7.65
CA LEU A 20 10.06 9.23 8.95
C LEU A 20 10.07 7.70 8.77
N HIS A 21 10.90 7.00 9.53
CA HIS A 21 10.82 5.55 9.53
C HIS A 21 9.59 5.10 10.36
N PRO A 22 8.79 4.12 9.89
CA PRO A 22 7.57 3.69 10.61
C PRO A 22 7.83 3.34 12.08
N THR A 23 8.97 2.72 12.39
CA THR A 23 9.33 2.34 13.77
C THR A 23 9.65 3.52 14.69
N CYS A 24 10.02 4.69 14.14
CA CYS A 24 10.30 5.88 14.94
C CYS A 24 9.02 6.50 15.52
N VAL A 25 7.88 6.25 14.90
CA VAL A 25 6.59 6.83 15.30
C VAL A 25 5.98 6.04 16.47
N GLN A 26 6.25 4.75 16.57
CA GLN A 26 5.64 3.85 17.56
C GLN A 26 5.87 4.27 19.02
N PRO A 27 7.11 4.59 19.47
CA PRO A 27 7.32 5.02 20.86
C PRO A 27 6.53 6.28 21.22
N ALA A 28 6.49 7.26 20.31
CA ALA A 28 5.74 8.51 20.52
C ALA A 28 4.23 8.24 20.59
N LYS A 29 3.70 7.37 19.73
CA LYS A 29 2.30 6.91 19.74
C LYS A 29 1.95 6.26 21.10
N PHE A 30 2.76 5.31 21.57
CA PHE A 30 2.51 4.63 22.85
C PHE A 30 2.56 5.59 24.05
N ALA A 31 3.44 6.58 24.01
CA ALA A 31 3.57 7.58 25.05
C ALA A 31 2.55 8.74 24.93
N GLY A 32 1.75 8.78 23.84
CA GLY A 32 0.82 9.88 23.55
C GLY A 32 1.52 11.23 23.29
N ILE A 33 2.78 11.20 22.86
CA ILE A 33 3.60 12.40 22.64
C ILE A 33 3.48 12.81 21.16
N PRO A 34 2.98 14.04 20.86
CA PRO A 34 2.90 14.50 19.47
C PRO A 34 4.31 14.70 18.87
N VAL A 35 4.47 14.31 17.60
CA VAL A 35 5.69 14.49 16.82
C VAL A 35 5.48 15.66 15.85
N ARG A 36 6.40 16.61 15.80
CA ARG A 36 6.37 17.70 14.85
C ARG A 36 7.49 17.56 13.82
N LEU A 37 7.12 17.39 12.57
CA LEU A 37 8.03 17.42 11.43
C LEU A 37 8.21 18.86 10.94
N LYS A 38 9.45 19.31 10.83
CA LYS A 38 9.81 20.64 10.37
C LYS A 38 10.85 20.57 9.24
N ASN A 39 10.82 21.57 8.36
CA ASN A 39 11.84 21.73 7.34
C ASN A 39 13.06 22.43 7.95
N THR A 40 14.23 21.80 7.92
CA THR A 40 15.48 22.38 8.43
C THR A 40 15.93 23.62 7.65
N LEU A 41 15.58 23.69 6.37
CA LEU A 41 15.89 24.83 5.50
C LEU A 41 14.91 25.99 5.66
N ASP A 42 13.73 25.76 6.24
CA ASP A 42 12.74 26.76 6.60
C ASP A 42 12.18 26.47 8.00
N PRO A 43 12.91 26.83 9.07
CA PRO A 43 12.50 26.59 10.46
C PRO A 43 11.24 27.35 10.87
N LYS A 44 10.85 28.42 10.13
CA LYS A 44 9.65 29.21 10.42
C LYS A 44 8.38 28.55 9.87
N ALA A 45 8.50 27.64 8.91
CA ALA A 45 7.34 26.86 8.44
C ALA A 45 6.68 26.11 9.60
N GLU A 46 5.35 26.06 9.62
CA GLU A 46 4.60 25.39 10.68
C GLU A 46 4.88 23.87 10.74
N GLY A 47 5.17 23.27 9.58
CA GLY A 47 5.45 21.83 9.46
C GLY A 47 4.18 20.97 9.56
N THR A 48 4.37 19.70 9.92
CA THR A 48 3.31 18.70 10.10
C THR A 48 3.30 18.22 11.55
N ILE A 49 2.14 18.22 12.19
CA ILE A 49 1.93 17.60 13.51
C ILE A 49 1.42 16.18 13.28
N ILE A 50 2.00 15.22 13.98
CA ILE A 50 1.56 13.82 14.04
C ILE A 50 1.15 13.53 15.48
N ASP A 51 -0.12 13.21 15.68
CA ASP A 51 -0.72 12.96 17.00
C ASP A 51 -1.82 11.89 16.94
N ASN A 52 -2.64 11.78 17.99
CA ASN A 52 -3.77 10.86 18.04
C ASN A 52 -5.08 11.43 17.45
N VAL A 53 -5.07 12.67 16.94
CA VAL A 53 -6.29 13.30 16.44
C VAL A 53 -6.61 12.80 15.03
N LEU A 54 -7.78 12.19 14.87
CA LEU A 54 -8.32 11.76 13.59
C LEU A 54 -9.26 12.82 13.02
N LEU A 55 -8.96 13.31 11.83
CA LEU A 55 -9.86 14.17 11.05
C LEU A 55 -10.73 13.29 10.15
N ARG A 56 -11.95 13.01 10.60
CA ARG A 56 -12.86 12.07 9.96
C ARG A 56 -13.18 12.40 8.50
N GLY A 57 -13.25 11.35 7.68
CA GLY A 57 -13.64 11.40 6.27
C GLY A 57 -12.71 12.21 5.37
N LYS A 58 -11.46 12.49 5.78
CA LYS A 58 -10.52 13.27 4.98
C LYS A 58 -9.40 12.44 4.42
N ILE A 59 -9.26 12.49 3.09
CA ILE A 59 -8.07 12.03 2.39
C ILE A 59 -6.94 13.05 2.63
N LYS A 60 -5.76 12.57 2.96
CA LYS A 60 -4.60 13.39 3.38
C LYS A 60 -3.50 13.46 2.33
N ALA A 61 -3.24 12.34 1.67
CA ALA A 61 -2.11 12.24 0.76
C ALA A 61 -2.28 11.10 -0.25
N VAL A 62 -1.50 11.21 -1.31
CA VAL A 62 -1.21 10.11 -2.23
C VAL A 62 0.28 9.85 -2.19
N ALA A 63 0.68 8.61 -2.11
CA ALA A 63 2.08 8.18 -2.12
C ALA A 63 2.29 7.08 -3.17
N ALA A 64 3.55 6.83 -3.53
CA ALA A 64 3.90 5.75 -4.44
C ALA A 64 5.16 5.04 -3.99
N LYS A 65 5.20 3.71 -4.17
CA LYS A 65 6.34 2.84 -3.91
C LYS A 65 6.72 2.12 -5.19
N ASP A 66 7.92 2.37 -5.66
CA ASP A 66 8.48 1.82 -6.91
C ASP A 66 9.16 0.47 -6.71
N ASN A 67 9.64 -0.11 -7.83
CA ASN A 67 10.39 -1.36 -7.85
C ASN A 67 9.59 -2.55 -7.30
N ILE A 68 8.32 -2.63 -7.63
CA ILE A 68 7.44 -3.70 -7.18
C ILE A 68 7.36 -4.80 -8.23
N THR A 69 7.37 -6.03 -7.75
CA THR A 69 7.13 -7.22 -8.57
C THR A 69 5.87 -7.92 -8.06
N ALA A 70 4.93 -8.18 -8.97
CA ALA A 70 3.74 -8.97 -8.67
C ALA A 70 3.94 -10.44 -9.01
N ILE A 71 3.59 -11.32 -8.10
CA ILE A 71 3.61 -12.77 -8.26
C ILE A 71 2.18 -13.28 -8.12
N LYS A 72 1.68 -13.96 -9.14
CA LYS A 72 0.36 -14.60 -9.09
C LYS A 72 0.51 -16.09 -9.20
N ILE A 73 -0.08 -16.83 -8.27
CA ILE A 73 -0.26 -18.25 -8.34
C ILE A 73 -1.74 -18.59 -8.57
N LYS A 74 -2.02 -19.40 -9.58
CA LYS A 74 -3.35 -19.96 -9.87
C LYS A 74 -3.31 -21.47 -9.71
N SER A 75 -4.24 -22.01 -8.90
CA SER A 75 -4.29 -23.44 -8.63
C SER A 75 -5.73 -23.90 -8.38
N SER A 76 -6.17 -24.87 -9.15
CA SER A 76 -7.44 -25.56 -8.89
C SER A 76 -7.42 -26.34 -7.56
N ARG A 77 -6.21 -26.68 -7.06
CA ARG A 77 -6.03 -27.32 -5.76
C ARG A 77 -6.35 -26.42 -4.57
N MET A 78 -6.47 -25.11 -4.81
CA MET A 78 -6.87 -24.14 -3.78
C MET A 78 -8.36 -24.26 -3.44
N LEU A 79 -9.17 -24.62 -4.44
CA LEU A 79 -10.60 -24.81 -4.27
C LEU A 79 -10.86 -25.93 -3.23
N PHE A 80 -11.60 -25.62 -2.17
CA PHE A 80 -11.88 -26.50 -1.03
C PHE A 80 -10.65 -26.99 -0.23
N ALA A 81 -9.46 -26.48 -0.50
CA ALA A 81 -8.25 -26.91 0.21
C ALA A 81 -7.99 -26.03 1.45
N THR A 82 -8.00 -26.65 2.62
CA THR A 82 -7.49 -26.01 3.84
C THR A 82 -5.97 -25.94 3.82
N GLY A 83 -5.39 -24.82 4.24
CA GLY A 83 -3.95 -24.65 4.41
C GLY A 83 -3.15 -24.33 3.15
N PHE A 84 -3.79 -24.08 1.99
CA PHE A 84 -3.08 -23.66 0.78
C PHE A 84 -2.31 -22.35 0.99
N LEU A 85 -2.97 -21.34 1.54
CA LEU A 85 -2.35 -20.04 1.82
C LEU A 85 -1.18 -20.16 2.80
N ARG A 86 -1.28 -21.05 3.81
CA ARG A 86 -0.17 -21.30 4.73
C ARG A 86 1.07 -21.75 3.97
N LYS A 87 0.93 -22.70 3.05
CA LYS A 87 2.06 -23.21 2.24
C LYS A 87 2.66 -22.12 1.34
N VAL A 88 1.81 -21.25 0.78
CA VAL A 88 2.29 -20.12 -0.02
C VAL A 88 3.12 -19.17 0.86
N PHE A 89 2.62 -18.79 2.04
CA PHE A 89 3.33 -17.88 2.93
C PHE A 89 4.59 -18.48 3.55
N GLU A 90 4.61 -19.79 3.86
CA GLU A 90 5.81 -20.51 4.31
C GLU A 90 6.96 -20.38 3.32
N ILE A 91 6.69 -20.35 1.99
CA ILE A 91 7.73 -20.13 0.99
C ILE A 91 8.35 -18.74 1.15
N PHE A 92 7.54 -17.68 1.25
CA PHE A 92 8.05 -16.32 1.43
C PHE A 92 8.80 -16.17 2.76
N GLU A 93 8.34 -16.81 3.83
CA GLU A 93 9.00 -16.85 5.14
C GLU A 93 10.37 -17.52 5.03
N CYS A 94 10.48 -18.68 4.38
CA CYS A 94 11.74 -19.41 4.19
C CYS A 94 12.80 -18.55 3.49
N TYR A 95 12.39 -17.71 2.53
CA TYR A 95 13.27 -16.81 1.80
C TYR A 95 13.31 -15.39 2.39
N GLN A 96 12.76 -15.18 3.58
CA GLN A 96 12.74 -13.90 4.30
C GLN A 96 12.31 -12.72 3.41
N THR A 97 11.30 -12.96 2.57
CA THR A 97 10.79 -11.99 1.58
C THR A 97 9.46 -11.42 2.05
N PRO A 98 9.39 -10.15 2.49
CA PRO A 98 8.15 -9.50 2.87
C PRO A 98 7.18 -9.36 1.69
N ILE A 99 5.89 -9.46 1.99
CA ILE A 99 4.81 -9.23 1.03
C ILE A 99 4.17 -7.87 1.35
N ASP A 100 4.05 -7.00 0.33
CA ASP A 100 3.44 -5.66 0.50
C ASP A 100 1.91 -5.70 0.38
N MET A 101 1.42 -6.28 -0.71
CA MET A 101 -0.01 -6.40 -1.00
C MET A 101 -0.36 -7.85 -1.28
N ILE A 102 -1.59 -8.23 -0.91
CA ILE A 102 -2.15 -9.53 -1.24
C ILE A 102 -3.61 -9.39 -1.67
N THR A 103 -3.99 -10.12 -2.71
CA THR A 103 -5.39 -10.31 -3.09
C THR A 103 -5.62 -11.79 -3.38
N THR A 104 -6.76 -12.31 -2.97
CA THR A 104 -7.09 -13.72 -3.12
C THR A 104 -8.43 -13.90 -3.78
N SER A 105 -8.58 -15.04 -4.46
CA SER A 105 -9.84 -15.60 -4.95
C SER A 105 -9.90 -17.08 -4.61
N GLU A 106 -10.97 -17.77 -4.98
CA GLU A 106 -11.12 -19.21 -4.72
C GLU A 106 -10.03 -20.08 -5.37
N VAL A 107 -9.40 -19.61 -6.45
CA VAL A 107 -8.45 -20.38 -7.24
C VAL A 107 -7.12 -19.67 -7.50
N GLY A 108 -6.88 -18.53 -6.86
CA GLY A 108 -5.67 -17.76 -7.11
C GLY A 108 -5.32 -16.79 -6.02
N VAL A 109 -4.02 -16.56 -5.85
CA VAL A 109 -3.44 -15.55 -4.97
C VAL A 109 -2.51 -14.67 -5.79
N SER A 110 -2.63 -13.36 -5.63
CA SER A 110 -1.67 -12.39 -6.15
C SER A 110 -1.01 -11.67 -4.99
N MET A 111 0.30 -11.55 -5.05
CA MET A 111 1.13 -10.93 -4.01
C MET A 111 2.08 -9.94 -4.68
N SER A 112 2.47 -8.90 -3.97
CA SER A 112 3.52 -7.99 -4.40
C SER A 112 4.67 -8.00 -3.42
N ILE A 113 5.90 -7.85 -3.95
CA ILE A 113 7.15 -7.78 -3.21
C ILE A 113 8.00 -6.64 -3.76
N ASP A 114 8.84 -6.04 -2.92
CA ASP A 114 9.86 -5.06 -3.29
C ASP A 114 11.29 -5.64 -3.28
N ASN A 115 11.47 -6.81 -2.66
CA ASN A 115 12.75 -7.52 -2.63
C ASN A 115 12.70 -8.74 -3.55
N THR A 116 13.46 -8.69 -4.63
CA THR A 116 13.52 -9.75 -5.66
C THR A 116 14.76 -10.64 -5.54
N SER A 117 15.54 -10.55 -4.45
CA SER A 117 16.80 -11.29 -4.28
C SER A 117 16.63 -12.81 -4.39
N HIS A 118 15.46 -13.34 -4.01
CA HIS A 118 15.12 -14.75 -4.05
C HIS A 118 13.90 -15.04 -4.95
N LEU A 119 13.64 -14.16 -5.94
CA LEU A 119 12.45 -14.27 -6.78
C LEU A 119 12.39 -15.62 -7.52
N ASN A 120 13.51 -16.07 -8.08
CA ASN A 120 13.55 -17.30 -8.86
C ASN A 120 13.25 -18.53 -8.00
N GLU A 121 13.85 -18.61 -6.82
CA GLU A 121 13.65 -19.71 -5.88
C GLU A 121 12.20 -19.74 -5.38
N ILE A 122 11.64 -18.58 -5.03
CA ILE A 122 10.23 -18.45 -4.63
C ILE A 122 9.31 -18.93 -5.75
N VAL A 123 9.55 -18.49 -6.99
CA VAL A 123 8.74 -18.87 -8.15
C VAL A 123 8.82 -20.37 -8.40
N ASP A 124 10.00 -20.98 -8.31
CA ASP A 124 10.17 -22.43 -8.53
C ASP A 124 9.49 -23.27 -7.44
N GLU A 125 9.52 -22.81 -6.18
CA GLU A 125 8.76 -23.46 -5.11
C GLU A 125 7.24 -23.32 -5.33
N LEU A 126 6.76 -22.12 -5.69
CA LEU A 126 5.35 -21.86 -5.95
C LEU A 126 4.81 -22.69 -7.13
N LYS A 127 5.61 -22.93 -8.18
CA LYS A 127 5.24 -23.77 -9.34
C LYS A 127 4.85 -25.20 -8.95
N LYS A 128 5.33 -25.71 -7.82
CA LYS A 128 4.93 -27.03 -7.31
C LYS A 128 3.45 -27.09 -6.92
N TYR A 129 2.84 -25.94 -6.65
CA TYR A 129 1.47 -25.82 -6.18
C TYR A 129 0.49 -25.28 -7.23
N GLY A 130 0.97 -24.66 -8.30
CA GLY A 130 0.11 -24.08 -9.34
C GLY A 130 0.87 -23.41 -10.47
N THR A 131 0.11 -22.77 -11.37
CA THR A 131 0.68 -21.94 -12.44
C THR A 131 1.06 -20.59 -11.87
N VAL A 132 2.32 -20.20 -12.04
CA VAL A 132 2.87 -18.94 -11.53
C VAL A 132 3.12 -17.99 -12.70
N THR A 133 2.70 -16.75 -12.53
CA THR A 133 3.05 -15.62 -13.42
C THR A 133 3.69 -14.51 -12.61
N VAL A 134 4.65 -13.82 -13.22
CA VAL A 134 5.39 -12.72 -12.61
C VAL A 134 5.25 -11.49 -13.50
N ASP A 135 4.88 -10.37 -12.92
CA ASP A 135 4.82 -9.06 -13.58
C ASP A 135 5.83 -8.13 -12.85
N SER A 136 6.92 -7.76 -13.53
CA SER A 136 7.91 -6.79 -13.05
C SER A 136 7.52 -5.36 -13.41
N ASP A 137 8.34 -4.39 -13.00
CA ASP A 137 8.19 -2.97 -13.32
C ASP A 137 6.81 -2.43 -12.92
N MET A 138 6.41 -2.80 -11.69
CA MET A 138 5.17 -2.35 -11.08
C MET A 138 5.43 -1.28 -10.02
N CYS A 139 4.39 -0.52 -9.72
CA CYS A 139 4.37 0.52 -8.70
C CYS A 139 3.09 0.39 -7.86
N ILE A 140 3.21 0.52 -6.54
CA ILE A 140 2.06 0.67 -5.67
C ILE A 140 1.76 2.15 -5.52
N VAL A 141 0.54 2.57 -5.86
CA VAL A 141 0.01 3.90 -5.56
C VAL A 141 -0.97 3.77 -4.41
N CYS A 142 -0.75 4.53 -3.35
CA CYS A 142 -1.53 4.47 -2.12
C CYS A 142 -2.21 5.81 -1.86
N VAL A 143 -3.51 5.79 -1.59
CA VAL A 143 -4.27 6.93 -1.08
C VAL A 143 -4.41 6.77 0.42
N VAL A 144 -4.02 7.79 1.17
CA VAL A 144 -3.98 7.76 2.64
C VAL A 144 -4.91 8.81 3.23
N GLY A 145 -5.64 8.43 4.25
CA GLY A 145 -6.56 9.28 4.98
C GLY A 145 -7.46 8.46 5.91
N ASP A 146 -8.53 9.07 6.41
CA ASP A 146 -9.59 8.35 7.10
C ASP A 146 -10.53 7.70 6.08
N LEU A 147 -10.26 6.46 5.76
CA LEU A 147 -10.97 5.63 4.78
C LEU A 147 -11.75 4.52 5.49
N ASP A 148 -12.28 4.81 6.67
CA ASP A 148 -13.15 3.87 7.40
C ASP A 148 -14.36 3.49 6.52
N TRP A 149 -14.71 2.22 6.49
CA TRP A 149 -15.77 1.66 5.65
C TRP A 149 -17.17 2.26 5.92
N ASN A 150 -17.35 2.95 7.04
CA ASN A 150 -18.56 3.72 7.32
C ASN A 150 -18.57 5.11 6.65
N ASN A 151 -17.43 5.59 6.13
CA ASN A 151 -17.37 6.83 5.38
C ASN A 151 -17.82 6.56 3.95
N LEU A 152 -18.96 7.10 3.56
CA LEU A 152 -19.56 6.81 2.26
C LEU A 152 -18.93 7.65 1.14
N GLY A 153 -18.67 7.02 0.00
CA GLY A 153 -18.42 7.68 -1.27
C GLY A 153 -16.98 7.93 -1.64
N PHE A 154 -16.03 7.78 -0.72
CA PHE A 154 -14.60 7.98 -1.07
C PHE A 154 -14.12 6.94 -2.10
N GLU A 155 -14.62 5.71 -2.03
CA GLU A 155 -14.26 4.64 -2.96
C GLU A 155 -14.60 5.04 -4.40
N SER A 156 -15.79 5.58 -4.63
CA SER A 156 -16.22 6.00 -5.97
C SER A 156 -15.34 7.14 -6.51
N ILE A 157 -14.97 8.10 -5.66
CA ILE A 157 -14.11 9.23 -6.03
C ILE A 157 -12.70 8.73 -6.41
N VAL A 158 -12.12 7.86 -5.60
CA VAL A 158 -10.77 7.31 -5.83
C VAL A 158 -10.77 6.41 -7.08
N LEU A 159 -11.77 5.54 -7.24
CA LEU A 159 -11.88 4.65 -8.39
C LEU A 159 -12.16 5.43 -9.68
N ASP A 160 -12.97 6.50 -9.65
CA ASP A 160 -13.19 7.35 -10.82
C ASP A 160 -11.90 8.07 -11.23
N ALA A 161 -11.09 8.53 -10.29
CA ALA A 161 -9.78 9.09 -10.58
C ALA A 161 -8.84 8.08 -11.28
N MET A 162 -9.00 6.79 -10.99
CA MET A 162 -8.17 5.71 -11.55
C MET A 162 -8.76 5.08 -12.82
N LYS A 163 -9.95 5.49 -13.31
CA LYS A 163 -10.69 4.82 -14.41
C LYS A 163 -9.92 4.68 -15.73
N ASN A 164 -8.95 5.55 -15.99
CA ASN A 164 -8.14 5.53 -17.21
C ASN A 164 -6.75 4.89 -16.99
N ILE A 165 -6.50 4.29 -15.82
CA ILE A 165 -5.23 3.64 -15.46
C ILE A 165 -5.49 2.13 -15.37
N PRO A 166 -4.73 1.28 -16.10
CA PRO A 166 -4.82 -0.16 -15.93
C PRO A 166 -4.37 -0.57 -14.52
N VAL A 167 -5.28 -1.13 -13.73
CA VAL A 167 -5.02 -1.55 -12.36
C VAL A 167 -4.87 -3.07 -12.32
N ARG A 168 -3.75 -3.54 -11.75
CA ARG A 168 -3.41 -4.97 -11.63
C ARG A 168 -3.98 -5.59 -10.36
N MET A 169 -3.94 -4.86 -9.24
CA MET A 169 -4.47 -5.27 -7.93
C MET A 169 -5.02 -4.04 -7.22
N ILE A 170 -6.01 -4.26 -6.38
CA ILE A 170 -6.52 -3.28 -5.42
C ILE A 170 -6.50 -3.96 -4.05
N SER A 171 -5.97 -3.27 -3.04
CA SER A 171 -6.02 -3.70 -1.65
C SER A 171 -6.69 -2.62 -0.82
N TYR A 172 -7.78 -3.01 -0.15
CA TYR A 172 -8.53 -2.19 0.78
C TYR A 172 -9.13 -3.09 1.87
N GLY A 173 -9.32 -2.56 3.08
CA GLY A 173 -9.94 -3.27 4.20
C GLY A 173 -8.95 -3.95 5.15
N GLY A 174 -7.64 -3.97 4.83
CA GLY A 174 -6.59 -4.39 5.78
C GLY A 174 -6.23 -3.29 6.77
N SER A 175 -6.48 -2.03 6.39
CA SER A 175 -6.34 -0.83 7.21
C SER A 175 -7.49 0.12 6.88
N ASN A 176 -7.95 0.90 7.87
CA ASN A 176 -8.93 1.97 7.66
C ASN A 176 -8.28 3.27 7.15
N TYR A 177 -6.99 3.27 6.87
CA TYR A 177 -6.23 4.48 6.57
C TYR A 177 -5.62 4.49 5.18
N ASN A 178 -5.74 3.39 4.42
CA ASN A 178 -5.26 3.35 3.05
C ASN A 178 -6.16 2.54 2.10
N ILE A 179 -6.07 2.90 0.81
CA ILE A 179 -6.43 2.06 -0.32
C ILE A 179 -5.25 2.08 -1.29
N SER A 180 -4.80 0.90 -1.72
CA SER A 180 -3.61 0.72 -2.53
C SER A 180 -3.92 0.08 -3.87
N PHE A 181 -3.29 0.61 -4.93
CA PHE A 181 -3.43 0.16 -6.31
C PHE A 181 -2.07 -0.29 -6.83
N LEU A 182 -1.98 -1.49 -7.34
CA LEU A 182 -0.82 -1.95 -8.08
C LEU A 182 -1.02 -1.67 -9.57
N ILE A 183 -0.15 -0.86 -10.14
CA ILE A 183 -0.17 -0.43 -11.54
C ILE A 183 1.20 -0.62 -12.18
N ARG A 184 1.33 -0.44 -13.48
CA ARG A 184 2.64 -0.38 -14.14
C ARG A 184 3.37 0.89 -13.73
N GLU A 185 4.68 0.80 -13.55
CA GLU A 185 5.50 1.96 -13.21
C GLU A 185 5.41 3.09 -14.25
N SER A 186 5.26 2.74 -15.53
CA SER A 186 5.03 3.70 -16.62
C SER A 186 3.78 4.56 -16.46
N ASP A 187 2.79 4.09 -15.71
CA ASP A 187 1.52 4.80 -15.45
C ASP A 187 1.54 5.63 -14.16
N LYS A 188 2.62 5.55 -13.36
CA LYS A 188 2.73 6.20 -12.04
C LYS A 188 2.44 7.69 -12.07
N VAL A 189 3.12 8.44 -12.93
CA VAL A 189 2.96 9.91 -13.00
C VAL A 189 1.53 10.29 -13.33
N ARG A 190 0.93 9.60 -14.31
CA ARG A 190 -0.46 9.82 -14.71
C ARG A 190 -1.45 9.52 -13.59
N ALA A 191 -1.22 8.42 -12.86
CA ALA A 191 -2.06 8.03 -11.73
C ALA A 191 -1.98 9.04 -10.58
N LEU A 192 -0.76 9.44 -10.19
CA LEU A 192 -0.55 10.43 -9.13
C LEU A 192 -1.17 11.77 -9.48
N GLN A 193 -1.06 12.21 -10.73
CA GLN A 193 -1.63 13.47 -11.20
C GLN A 193 -3.16 13.41 -11.17
N SER A 194 -3.75 12.36 -11.73
CA SER A 194 -5.20 12.18 -11.73
C SER A 194 -5.79 12.14 -10.31
N LEU A 195 -5.17 11.40 -9.41
CA LEU A 195 -5.58 11.35 -8.00
C LEU A 195 -5.42 12.71 -7.32
N SER A 196 -4.29 13.40 -7.55
CA SER A 196 -4.06 14.73 -6.97
C SER A 196 -5.09 15.75 -7.44
N ASP A 197 -5.42 15.76 -8.72
CA ASP A 197 -6.38 16.69 -9.30
C ASP A 197 -7.80 16.47 -8.75
N VAL A 198 -8.21 15.21 -8.62
CA VAL A 198 -9.55 14.88 -8.12
C VAL A 198 -9.66 15.06 -6.60
N LEU A 199 -8.61 14.70 -5.84
CA LEU A 199 -8.71 14.65 -4.38
C LEU A 199 -8.35 15.97 -3.69
N PHE A 200 -7.51 16.82 -4.32
CA PHE A 200 -6.97 18.01 -3.65
C PHE A 200 -7.21 19.33 -4.41
N ASN A 201 -7.54 19.30 -5.71
CA ASN A 201 -7.77 20.50 -6.51
C ASN A 201 -9.27 20.83 -6.62
N HIS A 202 -10.02 20.79 -5.51
CA HIS A 202 -11.34 21.42 -5.46
C HIS A 202 -11.16 22.95 -5.41
N LYS A 203 -11.15 23.57 -6.60
CA LYS A 203 -11.45 25.00 -6.74
C LYS A 203 -12.93 25.21 -6.85
#